data_20800c8286f7ce39530789ef8b0fc47b
#
_entry.id   20800c8286f7ce39530789ef8b0fc47b
#
_cell.length_a   1.000
_cell.length_b   1.000
_cell.length_c   1.000
_cell.angle_alpha   90.00
_cell.angle_beta   90.00
_cell.angle_gamma   90.00
#
_symmetry.space_group_name_H-M   'P 1'
#
loop_
_entity.id
_entity.type
_entity.pdbx_description
1 polymer ?
#
loop_
_entity_poly.entity_id
_entity_poly.type
_entity_poly.pdbx_seq_one_letter_code
_entity_poly.pdbx_strand_id
1 'polypeptide(L)'
;NRSFYRKITDYTSMFVLLPVLMIASSGISLFISTGIDSNAYLYFISPLVRNLISFSPYFLTCLLFTGIYVLVPNTKVKFWNAFIAGIICGTAFQIFQFLYISGQIWVSKYNAIYGSFAFLPLFLLWMQLSWLICLFGAVLSFSAQNIESYDFEQDTKNISRRYKDFVVLLIASVIVKRFENGETPLTMQQISKAYQIPIKLTSQVLYLLIEIGIVRETTTDDERLLAYQ
;
A
#
# COMPACT_ATOMS: atom_id res chain seq x y z
N ASN A 1 -7.21 0.23 17.26
CA ASN A 1 -5.83 0.16 17.80
C ASN A 1 -5.41 -1.30 17.95
N ARG A 2 -4.42 -1.74 17.14
CA ARG A 2 -3.80 -3.05 17.35
C ARG A 2 -3.11 -3.04 18.71
N SER A 3 -3.24 -4.12 19.51
CA SER A 3 -2.52 -4.27 20.76
C SER A 3 -1.02 -4.19 20.51
N PHE A 4 -0.26 -3.69 21.49
CA PHE A 4 1.21 -3.55 21.39
C PHE A 4 1.91 -4.87 21.03
N TYR A 5 1.47 -5.98 21.61
CA TYR A 5 1.96 -7.32 21.29
C TYR A 5 1.77 -7.69 19.81
N ARG A 6 0.64 -7.37 19.22
CA ARG A 6 0.36 -7.69 17.81
C ARG A 6 1.25 -6.88 16.87
N LYS A 7 1.55 -5.62 17.21
CA LYS A 7 2.51 -4.80 16.45
C LYS A 7 3.91 -5.43 16.47
N ILE A 8 4.41 -5.82 17.66
CA ILE A 8 5.72 -6.45 17.79
C ILE A 8 5.76 -7.75 16.99
N THR A 9 4.74 -8.61 17.12
CA THR A 9 4.69 -9.89 16.41
C THR A 9 4.69 -9.68 14.90
N ASP A 10 3.88 -8.75 14.37
CA ASP A 10 3.80 -8.46 12.94
C ASP A 10 5.17 -8.00 12.38
N TYR A 11 5.84 -7.05 13.06
CA TYR A 11 7.16 -6.55 12.63
C TYR A 11 8.28 -7.59 12.79
N THR A 12 8.28 -8.33 13.89
CA THR A 12 9.27 -9.39 14.13
C THR A 12 9.11 -10.53 13.12
N SER A 13 7.87 -10.96 12.85
CA SER A 13 7.59 -11.98 11.84
C SER A 13 8.09 -11.55 10.47
N MET A 14 7.88 -10.29 10.10
CA MET A 14 8.34 -9.76 8.83
C MET A 14 9.87 -9.69 8.76
N PHE A 15 10.53 -9.25 9.84
CA PHE A 15 11.99 -9.17 9.92
C PHE A 15 12.67 -10.54 9.85
N VAL A 16 12.04 -11.59 10.39
CA VAL A 16 12.55 -12.97 10.33
C VAL A 16 12.19 -13.65 9.01
N LEU A 17 10.96 -13.45 8.53
CA LEU A 17 10.45 -14.13 7.34
C LEU A 17 11.21 -13.72 6.07
N LEU A 18 11.66 -12.47 5.98
CA LEU A 18 12.40 -11.93 4.85
C LEU A 18 13.74 -12.65 4.61
N PRO A 19 14.68 -12.70 5.57
CA PRO A 19 15.94 -13.44 5.41
C PRO A 19 15.72 -14.93 5.16
N VAL A 20 14.74 -15.54 5.85
CA VAL A 20 14.41 -16.97 5.67
C VAL A 20 13.95 -17.25 4.24
N LEU A 21 13.08 -16.42 3.67
CA LEU A 21 12.65 -16.56 2.28
C LEU A 21 13.81 -16.36 1.28
N MET A 22 14.72 -15.42 1.54
CA MET A 22 15.88 -15.19 0.70
C MET A 22 16.86 -16.39 0.72
N ILE A 23 17.13 -16.94 1.91
CA ILE A 23 17.99 -18.13 2.08
C ILE A 23 17.33 -19.34 1.43
N ALA A 24 16.04 -19.57 1.65
CA ALA A 24 15.30 -20.66 1.04
C ALA A 24 15.29 -20.57 -0.49
N SER A 25 15.05 -19.38 -1.06
CA SER A 25 15.10 -19.15 -2.50
C SER A 25 16.48 -19.47 -3.09
N SER A 26 17.55 -19.01 -2.44
CA SER A 26 18.92 -19.30 -2.87
C SER A 26 19.27 -20.78 -2.74
N GLY A 27 18.84 -21.44 -1.66
CA GLY A 27 19.06 -22.87 -1.43
C GLY A 27 18.32 -23.74 -2.46
N ILE A 28 17.07 -23.43 -2.75
CA ILE A 28 16.28 -24.11 -3.79
C ILE A 28 16.93 -23.94 -5.17
N SER A 29 17.36 -22.73 -5.50
CA SER A 29 18.03 -22.44 -6.76
C SER A 29 19.32 -23.27 -6.94
N LEU A 30 20.16 -23.35 -5.91
CA LEU A 30 21.38 -24.18 -5.90
C LEU A 30 21.06 -25.68 -5.99
N PHE A 31 20.10 -26.16 -5.22
CA PHE A 31 19.71 -27.58 -5.21
C PHE A 31 19.19 -28.02 -6.58
N ILE A 32 18.37 -27.20 -7.23
CA ILE A 32 17.81 -27.53 -8.54
C ILE A 32 18.91 -27.44 -9.62
N SER A 33 19.81 -26.45 -9.59
CA SER A 33 20.89 -26.32 -10.58
C SER A 33 21.86 -27.52 -10.52
N THR A 34 22.25 -27.96 -9.31
CA THR A 34 23.12 -29.14 -9.14
C THR A 34 22.41 -30.45 -9.47
N GLY A 35 21.13 -30.57 -9.15
CA GLY A 35 20.33 -31.77 -9.44
C GLY A 35 20.07 -31.99 -10.94
N ILE A 36 19.91 -30.89 -11.69
CA ILE A 36 19.69 -30.94 -13.15
C ILE A 36 20.96 -31.35 -13.88
N ASP A 37 22.12 -30.84 -13.46
CA ASP A 37 23.41 -31.15 -14.11
C ASP A 37 23.86 -32.61 -13.86
N SER A 38 23.32 -33.28 -12.82
CA SER A 38 23.65 -34.66 -12.47
C SER A 38 22.75 -35.74 -13.10
N ASN A 39 21.59 -35.39 -13.67
CA ASN A 39 20.62 -36.35 -14.21
C ASN A 39 20.32 -36.14 -15.71
N ALA A 40 20.72 -37.09 -16.56
CA ALA A 40 20.49 -37.05 -18.00
C ALA A 40 19.01 -36.89 -18.43
N TYR A 41 18.09 -37.44 -17.63
CA TYR A 41 16.64 -37.30 -17.90
C TYR A 41 16.08 -35.90 -17.66
N LEU A 42 16.69 -35.14 -16.76
CA LEU A 42 16.30 -33.76 -16.45
C LEU A 42 16.92 -32.73 -17.41
N TYR A 43 17.91 -33.16 -18.20
CA TYR A 43 18.59 -32.30 -19.16
C TYR A 43 17.64 -31.73 -20.22
N PHE A 44 16.59 -32.48 -20.60
CA PHE A 44 15.60 -32.03 -21.59
C PHE A 44 14.67 -30.92 -21.04
N ILE A 45 14.45 -30.90 -19.72
CA ILE A 45 13.61 -29.90 -19.03
C ILE A 45 14.45 -28.74 -18.49
N SER A 46 15.79 -28.87 -18.58
CA SER A 46 16.76 -27.91 -18.01
C SER A 46 16.57 -26.45 -18.44
N PRO A 47 16.29 -26.10 -19.70
CA PRO A 47 16.14 -24.70 -20.10
C PRO A 47 14.88 -24.04 -19.49
N LEU A 48 13.78 -24.77 -19.38
CA LEU A 48 12.55 -24.27 -18.74
C LEU A 48 12.76 -24.04 -17.24
N VAL A 49 13.38 -24.99 -16.57
CA VAL A 49 13.62 -24.93 -15.12
C VAL A 49 14.65 -23.83 -14.81
N ARG A 50 15.72 -23.69 -15.58
CA ARG A 50 16.69 -22.59 -15.43
C ARG A 50 16.03 -21.22 -15.60
N ASN A 51 15.17 -21.04 -16.58
CA ASN A 51 14.44 -19.79 -16.78
C ASN A 51 13.51 -19.49 -15.58
N LEU A 52 12.76 -20.49 -15.12
CA LEU A 52 11.90 -20.33 -13.93
C LEU A 52 12.68 -19.94 -12.68
N ILE A 53 13.87 -20.57 -12.47
CA ILE A 53 14.76 -20.23 -11.34
C ILE A 53 15.31 -18.81 -11.50
N SER A 54 15.68 -18.41 -12.71
CA SER A 54 16.16 -17.03 -12.99
C SER A 54 15.10 -15.96 -12.68
N PHE A 55 13.82 -16.29 -12.81
CA PHE A 55 12.71 -15.40 -12.42
C PHE A 55 12.37 -15.43 -10.91
N SER A 56 12.93 -16.37 -10.15
CA SER A 56 12.60 -16.51 -8.72
C SER A 56 12.94 -15.26 -7.90
N PRO A 57 14.08 -14.56 -8.09
CA PRO A 57 14.35 -13.32 -7.36
C PRO A 57 13.35 -12.21 -7.67
N TYR A 58 12.90 -12.15 -8.93
CA TYR A 58 11.87 -11.18 -9.33
C TYR A 58 10.54 -11.45 -8.61
N PHE A 59 10.09 -12.70 -8.64
CA PHE A 59 8.86 -13.11 -7.96
C PHE A 59 8.93 -12.86 -6.45
N LEU A 60 10.07 -13.19 -5.85
CA LEU A 60 10.32 -12.97 -4.43
C LEU A 60 10.25 -11.47 -4.08
N THR A 61 10.86 -10.61 -4.88
CA THR A 61 10.82 -9.16 -4.69
C THR A 61 9.41 -8.61 -4.77
N CYS A 62 8.60 -9.05 -5.76
CA CYS A 62 7.19 -8.65 -5.87
C CYS A 62 6.36 -9.11 -4.66
N LEU A 63 6.57 -10.34 -4.20
CA LEU A 63 5.89 -10.89 -3.03
C LEU A 63 6.28 -10.14 -1.76
N LEU A 64 7.54 -9.75 -1.64
CA LEU A 64 8.09 -8.97 -0.56
C LEU A 64 7.43 -7.58 -0.47
N PHE A 65 7.38 -6.83 -1.58
CA PHE A 65 6.69 -5.54 -1.62
C PHE A 65 5.19 -5.69 -1.33
N THR A 66 4.55 -6.74 -1.87
CA THR A 66 3.15 -7.05 -1.56
C THR A 66 2.96 -7.27 -0.06
N GLY A 67 3.84 -8.06 0.57
CA GLY A 67 3.83 -8.31 2.01
C GLY A 67 3.98 -7.01 2.83
N ILE A 68 4.92 -6.14 2.43
CA ILE A 68 5.08 -4.82 3.07
C ILE A 68 3.79 -4.03 3.02
N TYR A 69 3.12 -3.95 1.86
CA TYR A 69 1.91 -3.14 1.69
C TYR A 69 0.68 -3.71 2.38
N VAL A 70 0.63 -5.01 2.64
CA VAL A 70 -0.46 -5.65 3.39
C VAL A 70 -0.22 -5.61 4.89
N LEU A 71 1.01 -5.89 5.34
CA LEU A 71 1.31 -6.12 6.76
C LEU A 71 1.68 -4.85 7.54
N VAL A 72 2.42 -3.91 6.90
CA VAL A 72 2.92 -2.71 7.59
C VAL A 72 1.81 -1.71 7.92
N PRO A 73 0.87 -1.38 6.99
CA PRO A 73 -0.18 -0.41 7.30
C PRO A 73 -1.12 -0.92 8.39
N ASN A 74 -1.45 -0.06 9.34
CA ASN A 74 -2.42 -0.36 10.41
C ASN A 74 -3.89 -0.19 9.94
N THR A 75 -4.15 -0.43 8.67
CA THR A 75 -5.46 -0.32 8.02
C THR A 75 -5.81 -1.61 7.30
N LYS A 76 -7.09 -1.83 7.03
CA LYS A 76 -7.54 -2.97 6.21
C LYS A 76 -7.20 -2.70 4.74
N VAL A 77 -6.08 -3.23 4.27
CA VAL A 77 -5.69 -3.13 2.86
C VAL A 77 -6.28 -4.29 2.07
N LYS A 78 -6.91 -4.01 0.93
CA LYS A 78 -7.39 -5.05 0.01
C LYS A 78 -6.18 -5.72 -0.65
N PHE A 79 -6.07 -7.04 -0.54
CA PHE A 79 -4.92 -7.81 -1.03
C PHE A 79 -4.61 -7.53 -2.52
N TRP A 80 -5.63 -7.44 -3.38
CA TRP A 80 -5.46 -7.19 -4.81
C TRP A 80 -4.78 -5.85 -5.11
N ASN A 81 -5.13 -4.79 -4.38
CA ASN A 81 -4.53 -3.47 -4.58
C ASN A 81 -3.07 -3.44 -4.13
N ALA A 82 -2.76 -4.11 -3.02
CA ALA A 82 -1.38 -4.29 -2.56
C ALA A 82 -0.56 -5.17 -3.50
N PHE A 83 -1.16 -6.22 -4.08
CA PHE A 83 -0.50 -7.12 -5.03
C PHE A 83 -0.13 -6.40 -6.32
N ILE A 84 -1.04 -5.63 -6.90
CA ILE A 84 -0.75 -4.81 -8.10
C ILE A 84 0.36 -3.80 -7.82
N ALA A 85 0.28 -3.08 -6.68
CA ALA A 85 1.33 -2.15 -6.25
C ALA A 85 2.67 -2.88 -6.04
N GLY A 86 2.65 -4.09 -5.46
CA GLY A 86 3.81 -4.93 -5.25
C GLY A 86 4.50 -5.37 -6.55
N ILE A 87 3.73 -5.73 -7.58
CA ILE A 87 4.27 -6.04 -8.90
C ILE A 87 4.92 -4.82 -9.54
N ILE A 88 4.24 -3.67 -9.53
CA ILE A 88 4.76 -2.43 -10.13
C ILE A 88 6.07 -2.01 -9.44
N CYS A 89 6.07 -1.97 -8.11
CA CYS A 89 7.25 -1.56 -7.33
C CYS A 89 8.36 -2.61 -7.35
N GLY A 90 8.02 -3.90 -7.34
CA GLY A 90 8.98 -4.98 -7.51
C GLY A 90 9.69 -4.89 -8.85
N THR A 91 8.94 -4.63 -9.94
CA THR A 91 9.52 -4.41 -11.27
C THR A 91 10.41 -3.17 -11.30
N ALA A 92 9.92 -2.04 -10.77
CA ALA A 92 10.69 -0.81 -10.70
C ALA A 92 11.99 -0.98 -9.88
N PHE A 93 11.92 -1.72 -8.78
CA PHE A 93 13.09 -2.03 -7.95
C PHE A 93 14.11 -2.91 -8.68
N GLN A 94 13.67 -3.93 -9.42
CA GLN A 94 14.57 -4.78 -10.20
C GLN A 94 15.27 -4.00 -11.32
N ILE A 95 14.54 -3.14 -12.02
CA ILE A 95 15.12 -2.25 -13.04
C ILE A 95 16.15 -1.32 -12.39
N PHE A 96 15.79 -0.69 -11.28
CA PHE A 96 16.69 0.18 -10.52
C PHE A 96 17.94 -0.57 -10.05
N GLN A 97 17.79 -1.77 -9.49
CA GLN A 97 18.90 -2.60 -9.02
C GLN A 97 19.85 -2.97 -10.17
N PHE A 98 19.32 -3.34 -11.32
CA PHE A 98 20.13 -3.63 -12.51
C PHE A 98 20.93 -2.40 -12.96
N LEU A 99 20.30 -1.23 -13.06
CA LEU A 99 20.95 0.02 -13.43
C LEU A 99 22.02 0.43 -12.40
N TYR A 100 21.71 0.28 -11.11
CA TYR A 100 22.64 0.58 -10.02
C TYR A 100 23.89 -0.28 -10.06
N ILE A 101 23.75 -1.60 -10.19
CA ILE A 101 24.89 -2.53 -10.26
C ILE A 101 25.73 -2.23 -11.52
N SER A 102 25.07 -2.03 -12.66
CA SER A 102 25.76 -1.70 -13.91
C SER A 102 26.52 -0.38 -13.81
N GLY A 103 25.92 0.63 -13.20
CA GLY A 103 26.55 1.92 -12.94
C GLY A 103 27.72 1.83 -11.97
N GLN A 104 27.60 1.03 -10.91
CA GLN A 104 28.66 0.81 -9.93
C GLN A 104 29.89 0.13 -10.57
N ILE A 105 29.67 -0.86 -11.43
CA ILE A 105 30.74 -1.53 -12.17
C ILE A 105 31.47 -0.54 -13.10
N TRP A 106 30.71 0.33 -13.77
CA TRP A 106 31.24 1.37 -14.63
C TRP A 106 32.11 2.37 -13.86
N VAL A 107 31.60 2.90 -12.74
CA VAL A 107 32.35 3.82 -11.85
C VAL A 107 33.63 3.16 -11.33
N SER A 108 33.57 1.89 -10.91
CA SER A 108 34.76 1.17 -10.38
C SER A 108 35.85 0.98 -11.40
N LYS A 109 35.52 0.83 -12.69
CA LYS A 109 36.52 0.70 -13.77
C LYS A 109 37.31 1.98 -14.04
N TYR A 110 36.68 3.14 -13.83
CA TYR A 110 37.27 4.45 -14.15
C TYR A 110 38.00 5.11 -12.98
N ASN A 111 37.80 4.66 -11.75
CA ASN A 111 38.28 5.35 -10.54
C ASN A 111 39.06 4.44 -9.58
N ALA A 112 40.30 4.12 -9.93
CA ALA A 112 41.20 3.48 -8.99
C ALA A 112 41.50 4.35 -7.74
N ILE A 113 41.36 5.68 -7.86
CA ILE A 113 41.65 6.65 -6.78
C ILE A 113 40.43 6.94 -5.91
N TYR A 114 39.23 6.98 -6.50
CA TYR A 114 37.98 7.32 -5.79
C TYR A 114 37.14 6.09 -5.37
N GLY A 115 37.54 4.88 -5.71
CA GLY A 115 36.73 3.67 -5.55
C GLY A 115 36.22 3.42 -4.15
N SER A 116 36.99 3.66 -3.11
CA SER A 116 36.58 3.51 -1.72
C SER A 116 35.72 4.67 -1.21
N PHE A 117 35.97 5.88 -1.69
CA PHE A 117 35.15 7.06 -1.34
C PHE A 117 33.80 7.09 -2.06
N ALA A 118 33.72 6.55 -3.28
CA ALA A 118 32.48 6.48 -4.04
C ALA A 118 31.43 5.54 -3.43
N PHE A 119 31.85 4.57 -2.62
CA PHE A 119 30.96 3.59 -2.00
C PHE A 119 29.88 4.27 -1.13
N LEU A 120 30.25 5.23 -0.29
CA LEU A 120 29.34 5.84 0.65
C LEU A 120 28.23 6.67 -0.04
N PRO A 121 28.54 7.60 -0.99
CA PRO A 121 27.50 8.28 -1.75
C PRO A 121 26.62 7.33 -2.57
N LEU A 122 27.20 6.31 -3.20
CA LEU A 122 26.44 5.32 -3.97
C LEU A 122 25.50 4.52 -3.07
N PHE A 123 25.95 4.11 -1.88
CA PHE A 123 25.10 3.42 -0.91
C PHE A 123 23.94 4.29 -0.43
N LEU A 124 24.19 5.58 -0.14
CA LEU A 124 23.14 6.52 0.24
C LEU A 124 22.12 6.71 -0.89
N LEU A 125 22.57 6.82 -2.12
CA LEU A 125 21.71 6.93 -3.30
C LEU A 125 20.86 5.65 -3.48
N TRP A 126 21.46 4.47 -3.32
CA TRP A 126 20.73 3.20 -3.36
C TRP A 126 19.66 3.13 -2.29
N MET A 127 19.99 3.49 -1.06
CA MET A 127 19.05 3.50 0.07
C MET A 127 17.90 4.50 -0.19
N GLN A 128 18.23 5.70 -0.64
CA GLN A 128 17.25 6.76 -0.91
C GLN A 128 16.25 6.34 -2.00
N LEU A 129 16.72 5.80 -3.12
CA LEU A 129 15.84 5.40 -4.22
C LEU A 129 15.04 4.14 -3.88
N SER A 130 15.63 3.18 -3.15
CA SER A 130 14.89 2.01 -2.64
C SER A 130 13.72 2.43 -1.75
N TRP A 131 13.96 3.40 -0.86
CA TRP A 131 12.94 3.94 0.04
C TRP A 131 11.84 4.67 -0.73
N LEU A 132 12.23 5.45 -1.75
CA LEU A 132 11.30 6.19 -2.59
C LEU A 132 10.38 5.25 -3.39
N ILE A 133 10.92 4.17 -3.96
CA ILE A 133 10.13 3.13 -4.64
C ILE A 133 9.16 2.46 -3.65
N CYS A 134 9.62 2.13 -2.45
CA CYS A 134 8.78 1.52 -1.42
C CYS A 134 7.61 2.45 -1.02
N LEU A 135 7.88 3.72 -0.76
CA LEU A 135 6.85 4.70 -0.41
C LEU A 135 5.88 4.97 -1.57
N PHE A 136 6.39 5.04 -2.80
CA PHE A 136 5.55 5.18 -3.98
C PHE A 136 4.52 4.06 -4.10
N GLY A 137 4.92 2.81 -3.87
CA GLY A 137 4.00 1.67 -3.90
C GLY A 137 2.98 1.69 -2.76
N ALA A 138 3.35 2.19 -1.57
CA ALA A 138 2.40 2.37 -0.49
C ALA A 138 1.31 3.39 -0.87
N VAL A 139 1.69 4.51 -1.48
CA VAL A 139 0.75 5.51 -2.02
C VAL A 139 -0.10 4.92 -3.13
N LEU A 140 0.50 4.14 -4.04
CA LEU A 140 -0.21 3.50 -5.15
C LEU A 140 -1.28 2.51 -4.63
N SER A 141 -0.91 1.66 -3.66
CA SER A 141 -1.83 0.71 -3.02
C SER A 141 -2.99 1.42 -2.32
N PHE A 142 -2.70 2.51 -1.62
CA PHE A 142 -3.70 3.33 -0.95
C PHE A 142 -4.62 4.04 -1.96
N SER A 143 -4.07 4.66 -3.00
CA SER A 143 -4.83 5.35 -4.04
C SER A 143 -5.75 4.39 -4.80
N ALA A 144 -5.25 3.20 -5.17
CA ALA A 144 -6.04 2.18 -5.84
C ALA A 144 -7.21 1.67 -4.98
N GLN A 145 -7.05 1.65 -3.67
CA GLN A 145 -8.14 1.27 -2.75
C GLN A 145 -9.20 2.36 -2.59
N ASN A 146 -8.80 3.63 -2.67
CA ASN A 146 -9.65 4.78 -2.36
C ASN A 146 -10.03 5.59 -3.62
N ILE A 147 -9.91 5.01 -4.81
CA ILE A 147 -10.13 5.72 -6.08
C ILE A 147 -11.51 6.37 -6.16
N GLU A 148 -12.55 5.67 -5.66
CA GLU A 148 -13.91 6.20 -5.58
C GLU A 148 -14.04 7.44 -4.67
N SER A 149 -13.18 7.55 -3.65
CA SER A 149 -13.18 8.69 -2.73
C SER A 149 -12.44 9.89 -3.31
N TYR A 150 -11.45 9.66 -4.19
CA TYR A 150 -10.66 10.73 -4.82
C TYR A 150 -11.42 11.47 -5.92
N ASP A 151 -12.30 10.80 -6.66
CA ASP A 151 -13.12 11.46 -7.70
C ASP A 151 -13.99 12.58 -7.10
N PHE A 152 -14.41 12.44 -5.84
CA PHE A 152 -15.21 13.46 -5.15
C PHE A 152 -14.36 14.56 -4.48
N GLU A 153 -13.04 14.38 -4.30
CA GLU A 153 -12.20 15.39 -3.63
C GLU A 153 -11.77 16.56 -4.53
N GLN A 154 -11.69 16.33 -5.85
CA GLN A 154 -11.29 17.40 -6.78
C GLN A 154 -12.32 18.53 -6.88
N ASP A 155 -13.60 18.22 -6.69
CA ASP A 155 -14.68 19.21 -6.78
C ASP A 155 -14.81 20.12 -5.57
N THR A 156 -14.11 19.84 -4.45
CA THR A 156 -14.26 20.61 -3.21
C THR A 156 -13.54 21.95 -3.18
N LYS A 157 -12.58 22.19 -4.08
CA LYS A 157 -11.80 23.46 -4.09
C LYS A 157 -12.59 24.68 -4.56
N ASN A 158 -13.62 24.49 -5.37
CA ASN A 158 -14.39 25.59 -6.00
C ASN A 158 -15.91 25.50 -5.72
N ILE A 159 -16.30 24.96 -4.58
CA ILE A 159 -17.72 24.82 -4.22
C ILE A 159 -18.32 26.19 -3.88
N SER A 160 -19.40 26.54 -4.60
CA SER A 160 -20.15 27.78 -4.32
C SER A 160 -20.79 27.74 -2.92
N ARG A 161 -20.93 28.92 -2.29
CA ARG A 161 -21.54 29.03 -0.98
C ARG A 161 -22.97 28.44 -0.95
N ARG A 162 -23.73 28.69 -2.02
CA ARG A 162 -25.09 28.12 -2.17
C ARG A 162 -25.12 26.59 -2.16
N TYR A 163 -24.13 25.94 -2.77
CA TYR A 163 -24.04 24.50 -2.76
C TYR A 163 -23.70 23.95 -1.36
N LYS A 164 -22.83 24.64 -0.61
CA LYS A 164 -22.56 24.28 0.79
C LYS A 164 -23.83 24.36 1.64
N ASP A 165 -24.58 25.44 1.53
CA ASP A 165 -25.82 25.65 2.28
C ASP A 165 -26.86 24.58 1.90
N PHE A 166 -26.96 24.23 0.61
CA PHE A 166 -27.82 23.13 0.16
C PHE A 166 -27.40 21.78 0.76
N VAL A 167 -26.10 21.46 0.79
CA VAL A 167 -25.59 20.21 1.38
C VAL A 167 -25.84 20.16 2.89
N VAL A 168 -25.72 21.28 3.61
CA VAL A 168 -26.06 21.35 5.03
C VAL A 168 -27.52 20.98 5.27
N LEU A 169 -28.45 21.59 4.52
CA LEU A 169 -29.88 21.30 4.61
C LEU A 169 -30.20 19.85 4.23
N LEU A 170 -29.56 19.34 3.18
CA LEU A 170 -29.77 17.97 2.72
C LEU A 170 -29.33 16.95 3.79
N ILE A 171 -28.12 17.08 4.32
CA ILE A 171 -27.60 16.17 5.36
C ILE A 171 -28.47 16.25 6.62
N ALA A 172 -28.83 17.46 7.08
CA ALA A 172 -29.67 17.63 8.23
C ALA A 172 -31.04 16.98 8.02
N SER A 173 -31.69 17.20 6.85
CA SER A 173 -33.00 16.61 6.54
C SER A 173 -32.94 15.09 6.48
N VAL A 174 -31.90 14.52 5.96
CA VAL A 174 -31.68 13.04 5.87
C VAL A 174 -31.56 12.44 7.27
N ILE A 175 -30.77 13.05 8.14
CA ILE A 175 -30.56 12.57 9.50
C ILE A 175 -31.89 12.66 10.30
N VAL A 176 -32.56 13.80 10.25
CA VAL A 176 -33.84 13.99 10.95
C VAL A 176 -34.90 13.01 10.46
N LYS A 177 -35.03 12.82 9.16
CA LYS A 177 -36.04 11.91 8.59
C LYS A 177 -35.78 10.45 8.97
N ARG A 178 -34.53 10.04 9.03
CA ARG A 178 -34.19 8.69 9.51
C ARG A 178 -34.42 8.52 10.99
N PHE A 179 -34.17 9.56 11.78
CA PHE A 179 -34.48 9.57 13.21
C PHE A 179 -35.99 9.43 13.47
N GLU A 180 -36.80 10.18 12.73
CA GLU A 180 -38.27 10.07 12.83
C GLU A 180 -38.80 8.68 12.48
N ASN A 181 -38.16 8.03 11.45
CA ASN A 181 -38.54 6.69 11.01
C ASN A 181 -37.99 5.57 11.92
N GLY A 182 -37.16 5.89 12.93
CA GLY A 182 -36.49 4.89 13.78
C GLY A 182 -35.47 4.01 13.06
N GLU A 183 -34.91 4.53 11.94
CA GLU A 183 -33.89 3.81 11.17
C GLU A 183 -32.50 3.93 11.82
N THR A 184 -31.60 2.98 11.51
CA THR A 184 -30.23 2.98 12.03
C THR A 184 -29.47 4.24 11.59
N PRO A 185 -28.68 4.87 12.49
CA PRO A 185 -27.89 6.05 12.18
C PRO A 185 -26.88 5.77 11.05
N LEU A 186 -26.65 6.77 10.19
CA LEU A 186 -25.71 6.65 9.06
C LEU A 186 -24.29 7.07 9.47
N THR A 187 -23.33 6.34 8.96
CA THR A 187 -21.92 6.76 9.04
C THR A 187 -21.62 7.85 8.00
N MET A 188 -20.58 8.66 8.24
CA MET A 188 -20.11 9.68 7.30
C MET A 188 -19.87 9.11 5.88
N GLN A 189 -19.32 7.91 5.79
CA GLN A 189 -19.05 7.25 4.52
C GLN A 189 -20.33 6.83 3.78
N GLN A 190 -21.35 6.39 4.52
CA GLN A 190 -22.65 6.04 3.94
C GLN A 190 -23.37 7.27 3.41
N ILE A 191 -23.35 8.39 4.14
CA ILE A 191 -23.91 9.66 3.69
C ILE A 191 -23.22 10.15 2.43
N SER A 192 -21.88 10.17 2.42
CA SER A 192 -21.06 10.57 1.27
C SER A 192 -21.37 9.73 0.02
N LYS A 193 -21.46 8.40 0.15
CA LYS A 193 -21.74 7.49 -0.98
C LYS A 193 -23.21 7.59 -1.46
N ALA A 194 -24.16 7.65 -0.53
CA ALA A 194 -25.57 7.64 -0.91
C ALA A 194 -25.98 8.90 -1.68
N TYR A 195 -25.40 10.04 -1.34
CA TYR A 195 -25.75 11.34 -1.94
C TYR A 195 -24.67 11.91 -2.86
N GLN A 196 -23.61 11.14 -3.14
CA GLN A 196 -22.49 11.53 -3.99
C GLN A 196 -21.88 12.89 -3.59
N ILE A 197 -21.77 13.12 -2.28
CA ILE A 197 -21.16 14.32 -1.72
C ILE A 197 -19.71 14.04 -1.36
N PRO A 198 -18.76 14.94 -1.68
CA PRO A 198 -17.37 14.78 -1.27
C PRO A 198 -17.26 14.52 0.24
N ILE A 199 -16.49 13.48 0.62
CA ILE A 199 -16.36 13.05 2.01
C ILE A 199 -15.85 14.17 2.92
N LYS A 200 -14.98 15.03 2.38
CA LYS A 200 -14.42 16.19 3.07
C LYS A 200 -15.48 17.26 3.38
N LEU A 201 -16.39 17.48 2.42
CA LEU A 201 -17.51 18.40 2.62
C LEU A 201 -18.52 17.81 3.61
N THR A 202 -18.82 16.51 3.50
CA THR A 202 -19.69 15.79 4.45
C THR A 202 -19.13 15.89 5.88
N SER A 203 -17.82 15.68 6.06
CA SER A 203 -17.15 15.83 7.36
C SER A 203 -17.27 17.24 7.93
N GLN A 204 -17.03 18.27 7.11
CA GLN A 204 -17.15 19.67 7.54
C GLN A 204 -18.58 20.03 7.95
N VAL A 205 -19.56 19.56 7.19
CA VAL A 205 -20.99 19.80 7.48
C VAL A 205 -21.42 19.07 8.74
N LEU A 206 -21.04 17.81 8.91
CA LEU A 206 -21.36 17.04 10.11
C LEU A 206 -20.74 17.68 11.37
N TYR A 207 -19.46 18.10 11.28
CA TYR A 207 -18.83 18.81 12.38
C TYR A 207 -19.56 20.09 12.77
N LEU A 208 -19.98 20.87 11.77
CA LEU A 208 -20.77 22.09 11.99
C LEU A 208 -22.12 21.79 12.64
N LEU A 209 -22.82 20.72 12.20
CA LEU A 209 -24.11 20.31 12.77
C LEU A 209 -23.99 19.81 14.22
N ILE A 210 -22.86 19.17 14.55
CA ILE A 210 -22.53 18.75 15.92
C ILE A 210 -22.23 19.96 16.80
N GLU A 211 -21.43 20.91 16.31
CA GLU A 211 -21.07 22.12 17.03
C GLU A 211 -22.30 22.97 17.39
N ILE A 212 -23.28 23.04 16.48
CA ILE A 212 -24.57 23.73 16.70
C ILE A 212 -25.51 22.91 17.59
N GLY A 213 -25.19 21.62 17.84
CA GLY A 213 -26.04 20.75 18.69
C GLY A 213 -27.25 20.14 18.00
N ILE A 214 -27.34 20.19 16.67
CA ILE A 214 -28.42 19.60 15.87
C ILE A 214 -28.24 18.08 15.73
N VAL A 215 -26.99 17.61 15.65
CA VAL A 215 -26.64 16.21 15.43
C VAL A 215 -25.74 15.73 16.56
N ARG A 216 -25.87 14.48 16.97
CA ARG A 216 -25.00 13.80 17.94
C ARG A 216 -24.29 12.63 17.30
N GLU A 217 -23.06 12.40 17.74
CA GLU A 217 -22.31 11.18 17.41
C GLU A 217 -22.82 10.02 18.27
N THR A 218 -23.09 8.90 17.62
CA THR A 218 -23.45 7.63 18.25
C THR A 218 -22.50 6.55 17.78
N THR A 219 -22.26 5.55 18.62
CA THR A 219 -21.47 4.36 18.23
C THR A 219 -22.37 3.40 17.49
N THR A 220 -21.95 2.96 16.31
CA THR A 220 -22.62 1.86 15.57
C THR A 220 -22.26 0.51 16.21
N ASP A 221 -23.06 -0.53 15.96
CA ASP A 221 -22.79 -1.94 16.37
C ASP A 221 -21.37 -2.43 16.02
N ASP A 222 -20.74 -1.85 14.99
CA ASP A 222 -19.33 -1.97 14.72
C ASP A 222 -18.60 -0.88 15.53
N GLU A 223 -18.14 -1.17 16.76
CA GLU A 223 -17.50 -0.26 17.75
C GLU A 223 -16.39 0.68 17.19
N ARG A 224 -16.14 0.65 15.89
CA ARG A 224 -15.09 1.41 15.20
C ARG A 224 -15.60 2.54 14.31
N LEU A 225 -16.90 2.62 14.08
CA LEU A 225 -17.47 3.61 13.17
C LEU A 225 -18.42 4.53 13.96
N LEU A 226 -18.17 5.84 13.84
CA LEU A 226 -19.06 6.87 14.35
C LEU A 226 -20.24 7.03 13.38
N ALA A 227 -21.46 6.96 13.91
CA ALA A 227 -22.68 7.26 13.19
C ALA A 227 -23.30 8.54 13.73
N TYR A 228 -24.18 9.16 12.98
CA TYR A 228 -24.73 10.49 13.24
C TYR A 228 -26.22 10.42 13.34
N GLN A 229 -26.74 10.94 14.46
CA GLN A 229 -28.15 10.98 14.79
C GLN A 229 -28.60 12.38 15.26
#